data_e684ccc8403978d7f02bce6ecca28eeb
#
_entry.id   e684ccc8403978d7f02bce6ecca28eeb
#
_cell.length_a   1.000
_cell.length_b   1.000
_cell.length_c   1.000
_cell.angle_alpha   90.00
_cell.angle_beta   90.00
_cell.angle_gamma   90.00
#
_symmetry.space_group_name_H-M   'P 1'
#
loop_
_entity.id
_entity.type
_entity.pdbx_description
1 polymer ?
#
loop_
_entity_poly.entity_id
_entity_poly.type
_entity_poly.pdbx_seq_one_letter_code
_entity_poly.pdbx_strand_id
1 'polypeptide(L)'
;FSISPFELPLTPGLKIAPYKPFDGHFGVFSDSLPDGWGQIILHRHLAQQGINSLSLNPLQQLCLVGSNGRGALEYRPDESIQHTQEYMTLAQIAAESFAILEDDNYAGKHIAELVQRGGSPGGARPKIFLKQGEDEWLIKFRAKNDKKSIGREEYRYSQLAKQCGIEMPETKLFEDQWFGVKRFDRVDGRRLHVVSASGLLQADYQIPSIDYFHLFSISARLSHSMEELWKIYRL
;
A
#
# COMPACT_ATOMS: atom_id res chain seq x y z
N PHE A 1 0.24 -19.12 12.54
CA PHE A 1 0.95 -18.80 11.28
C PHE A 1 2.07 -17.82 11.53
N SER A 2 3.22 -17.99 10.81
CA SER A 2 4.24 -16.96 10.76
C SER A 2 3.75 -15.79 9.90
N ILE A 3 4.10 -14.57 10.30
CA ILE A 3 3.84 -13.35 9.50
C ILE A 3 4.81 -13.22 8.32
N SER A 4 5.95 -13.92 8.38
CA SER A 4 6.94 -14.03 7.30
C SER A 4 7.60 -15.42 7.40
N PRO A 5 7.06 -16.45 6.73
CA PRO A 5 7.47 -17.83 6.95
C PRO A 5 8.93 -18.11 6.59
N PHE A 6 9.56 -17.31 5.74
CA PHE A 6 10.94 -17.50 5.34
C PHE A 6 11.91 -16.81 6.29
N GLU A 7 11.59 -15.59 6.75
CA GLU A 7 12.48 -14.78 7.57
C GLU A 7 12.17 -14.87 9.08
N LEU A 8 10.90 -15.10 9.43
CA LEU A 8 10.42 -15.20 10.79
C LEU A 8 9.70 -16.53 11.06
N PRO A 9 10.37 -17.68 10.86
CA PRO A 9 9.77 -18.97 11.17
C PRO A 9 9.42 -19.06 12.67
N LEU A 10 8.38 -19.84 13.00
CA LEU A 10 7.90 -20.04 14.39
C LEU A 10 8.84 -20.89 15.24
N THR A 11 10.13 -20.88 14.98
CA THR A 11 11.15 -21.54 15.78
C THR A 11 11.62 -20.62 16.90
N PRO A 12 11.86 -21.14 18.12
CA PRO A 12 12.42 -20.35 19.22
C PRO A 12 13.75 -19.71 18.86
N GLY A 13 14.07 -18.60 19.52
CA GLY A 13 15.36 -17.91 19.40
C GLY A 13 15.25 -16.51 18.82
N LEU A 14 16.32 -15.74 18.99
CA LEU A 14 16.45 -14.40 18.46
C LEU A 14 16.51 -14.45 16.94
N LYS A 15 15.73 -13.59 16.29
CA LYS A 15 15.77 -13.36 14.84
C LYS A 15 16.41 -11.99 14.58
N ILE A 16 17.41 -11.97 13.73
CA ILE A 16 18.15 -10.75 13.38
C ILE A 16 17.88 -10.48 11.91
N ALA A 17 17.32 -9.31 11.60
CA ALA A 17 17.15 -8.88 10.23
C ALA A 17 18.51 -8.50 9.62
N PRO A 18 18.76 -8.83 8.34
CA PRO A 18 19.91 -8.32 7.63
C PRO A 18 19.80 -6.80 7.49
N TYR A 19 20.96 -6.10 7.51
CA TYR A 19 20.93 -4.65 7.35
C TYR A 19 20.34 -4.23 5.98
N LYS A 20 20.74 -4.89 4.91
CA LYS A 20 20.21 -4.66 3.56
C LYS A 20 19.11 -5.67 3.22
N PRO A 21 18.10 -5.27 2.42
CA PRO A 21 17.88 -3.93 1.83
C PRO A 21 17.11 -2.96 2.73
N PHE A 22 16.59 -3.39 3.87
CA PHE A 22 15.60 -2.65 4.68
C PHE A 22 16.16 -2.08 5.98
N ASP A 23 17.43 -1.64 5.97
CA ASP A 23 18.08 -0.92 7.07
C ASP A 23 17.93 -1.60 8.45
N GLY A 24 18.09 -2.93 8.48
CA GLY A 24 18.10 -3.73 9.71
C GLY A 24 16.73 -4.17 10.22
N HIS A 25 15.67 -4.08 9.41
CA HIS A 25 14.36 -4.66 9.74
C HIS A 25 13.87 -5.68 8.70
N PHE A 26 12.94 -6.53 9.11
CA PHE A 26 12.40 -7.54 8.21
C PHE A 26 11.46 -6.94 7.18
N GLY A 27 11.49 -7.46 5.96
CA GLY A 27 10.71 -6.97 4.83
C GLY A 27 9.20 -6.93 5.08
N VAL A 28 8.66 -7.84 5.90
CA VAL A 28 7.26 -7.82 6.30
C VAL A 28 6.86 -6.54 7.05
N PHE A 29 7.76 -5.95 7.82
CA PHE A 29 7.54 -4.66 8.47
C PHE A 29 7.81 -3.50 7.51
N SER A 30 8.80 -3.66 6.63
CA SER A 30 9.07 -2.70 5.56
C SER A 30 7.86 -2.48 4.64
N ASP A 31 7.10 -3.53 4.35
CA ASP A 31 5.86 -3.47 3.57
C ASP A 31 4.78 -2.57 4.18
N SER A 32 4.85 -2.30 5.47
CA SER A 32 3.91 -1.43 6.17
C SER A 32 4.38 0.02 6.24
N LEU A 33 5.66 0.28 6.00
CA LEU A 33 6.18 1.65 6.00
C LEU A 33 5.62 2.45 4.83
N PRO A 34 5.36 3.74 5.02
CA PRO A 34 5.02 4.62 3.91
C PRO A 34 6.12 4.62 2.86
N ASP A 35 5.75 4.44 1.60
CA ASP A 35 6.63 4.57 0.45
C ASP A 35 6.03 5.50 -0.60
N GLY A 36 6.80 5.96 -1.56
CA GLY A 36 6.35 6.77 -2.66
C GLY A 36 5.37 7.87 -2.24
N TRP A 37 4.09 7.75 -2.63
CA TRP A 37 3.05 8.71 -2.27
C TRP A 37 2.87 8.87 -0.76
N GLY A 38 2.81 7.76 -0.03
CA GLY A 38 2.65 7.77 1.43
C GLY A 38 3.76 8.55 2.13
N GLN A 39 4.99 8.40 1.66
CA GLN A 39 6.14 9.09 2.20
C GLN A 39 6.08 10.61 1.93
N ILE A 40 5.65 11.02 0.72
CA ILE A 40 5.49 12.44 0.38
C ILE A 40 4.50 13.12 1.32
N ILE A 41 3.30 12.55 1.49
CA ILE A 41 2.26 13.15 2.31
C ILE A 41 2.62 13.13 3.80
N LEU A 42 3.24 12.06 4.29
CA LEU A 42 3.70 11.98 5.68
C LEU A 42 4.79 13.02 5.96
N HIS A 43 5.78 13.15 5.06
CA HIS A 43 6.83 14.16 5.19
C HIS A 43 6.25 15.57 5.32
N ARG A 44 5.30 15.93 4.45
CA ARG A 44 4.66 17.25 4.47
C ARG A 44 3.82 17.47 5.73
N HIS A 45 3.08 16.45 6.16
CA HIS A 45 2.29 16.52 7.39
C HIS A 45 3.17 16.78 8.62
N LEU A 46 4.26 16.04 8.76
CA LEU A 46 5.21 16.21 9.85
C LEU A 46 5.92 17.56 9.79
N ALA A 47 6.28 18.04 8.59
CA ALA A 47 6.89 19.34 8.40
C ALA A 47 5.97 20.49 8.86
N GLN A 48 4.66 20.41 8.66
CA GLN A 48 3.70 21.37 9.21
C GLN A 48 3.72 21.42 10.75
N GLN A 49 4.11 20.34 11.38
CA GLN A 49 4.25 20.23 12.84
C GLN A 49 5.67 20.59 13.34
N GLY A 50 6.55 20.98 12.43
CA GLY A 50 7.96 21.27 12.75
C GLY A 50 8.81 20.01 12.98
N ILE A 51 8.33 18.83 12.58
CA ILE A 51 9.02 17.56 12.75
C ILE A 51 9.72 17.17 11.43
N ASN A 52 11.02 16.88 11.52
CA ASN A 52 11.75 16.32 10.37
C ASN A 52 11.47 14.81 10.27
N SER A 53 10.77 14.39 9.23
CA SER A 53 10.46 12.96 9.01
C SER A 53 11.70 12.07 8.88
N LEU A 54 12.83 12.61 8.44
CA LEU A 54 14.10 11.88 8.32
C LEU A 54 14.74 11.57 9.67
N SER A 55 14.30 12.22 10.75
CA SER A 55 14.75 11.92 12.11
C SER A 55 14.00 10.73 12.74
N LEU A 56 12.90 10.29 12.13
CA LEU A 56 12.11 9.18 12.63
C LEU A 56 12.72 7.84 12.21
N ASN A 57 12.97 6.98 13.19
CA ASN A 57 13.36 5.61 12.90
C ASN A 57 12.17 4.78 12.39
N PRO A 58 12.40 3.61 11.77
CA PRO A 58 11.32 2.77 11.21
C PRO A 58 10.23 2.39 12.24
N LEU A 59 10.59 2.15 13.50
CA LEU A 59 9.61 1.80 14.54
C LEU A 59 8.66 2.97 14.83
N GLN A 60 9.18 4.19 14.90
CA GLN A 60 8.34 5.39 15.06
C GLN A 60 7.43 5.60 13.84
N GLN A 61 7.93 5.36 12.62
CA GLN A 61 7.09 5.43 11.43
C GLN A 61 5.98 4.36 11.43
N LEU A 62 6.26 3.14 11.91
CA LEU A 62 5.24 2.10 12.08
C LEU A 62 4.17 2.50 13.10
N CYS A 63 4.54 3.18 14.20
CA CYS A 63 3.57 3.72 15.15
C CYS A 63 2.64 4.76 14.50
N LEU A 64 3.16 5.59 13.58
CA LEU A 64 2.35 6.54 12.80
C LEU A 64 1.43 5.85 11.77
N VAL A 65 1.78 4.68 11.29
CA VAL A 65 0.88 3.84 10.48
C VAL A 65 -0.22 3.24 11.37
N GLY A 66 0.14 2.77 12.56
CA GLY A 66 -0.77 2.25 13.57
C GLY A 66 -1.70 1.16 13.03
N SER A 67 -3.01 1.41 13.11
CA SER A 67 -4.05 0.50 12.61
C SER A 67 -4.53 0.82 11.18
N ASN A 68 -4.03 1.88 10.54
CA ASN A 68 -4.47 2.33 9.21
C ASN A 68 -3.78 1.59 8.06
N GLY A 69 -2.92 0.63 8.37
CA GLY A 69 -2.09 -0.08 7.41
C GLY A 69 -2.84 -1.02 6.46
N ARG A 70 -2.09 -1.47 5.45
CA ARG A 70 -2.44 -2.59 4.58
C ARG A 70 -2.29 -3.90 5.36
N GLY A 71 -3.12 -4.90 5.01
CA GLY A 71 -3.06 -6.22 5.64
C GLY A 71 -3.60 -6.24 7.06
N ALA A 72 -3.14 -7.20 7.86
CA ALA A 72 -3.62 -7.45 9.21
C ALA A 72 -2.69 -6.95 10.33
N LEU A 73 -1.48 -6.45 9.99
CA LEU A 73 -0.57 -5.94 11.00
C LEU A 73 -1.05 -4.59 11.55
N GLU A 74 -1.01 -4.46 12.86
CA GLU A 74 -1.27 -3.24 13.59
C GLU A 74 -0.08 -2.94 14.50
N TYR A 75 0.27 -1.68 14.64
CA TYR A 75 1.42 -1.25 15.41
C TYR A 75 0.99 -0.48 16.64
N ARG A 76 1.67 -0.73 17.76
CA ARG A 76 1.39 -0.10 19.05
C ARG A 76 2.66 0.50 19.65
N PRO A 77 2.60 1.70 20.26
CA PRO A 77 1.40 2.54 20.39
C PRO A 77 0.86 2.99 19.04
N ASP A 78 -0.45 3.14 18.91
CA ASP A 78 -1.07 3.65 17.69
C ASP A 78 -1.08 5.18 17.74
N GLU A 79 -0.16 5.77 17.00
CA GLU A 79 0.00 7.22 16.85
C GLU A 79 -0.51 7.71 15.49
N SER A 80 -1.29 6.87 14.80
CA SER A 80 -1.88 7.24 13.52
C SER A 80 -2.89 8.37 13.68
N ILE A 81 -3.05 9.16 12.63
CA ILE A 81 -4.04 10.24 12.62
C ILE A 81 -5.43 9.64 12.76
N GLN A 82 -6.08 9.94 13.88
CA GLN A 82 -7.44 9.53 14.18
C GLN A 82 -8.38 10.66 13.78
N HIS A 83 -9.41 10.34 13.00
CA HIS A 83 -10.53 11.21 12.62
C HIS A 83 -10.24 12.69 12.37
N THR A 84 -10.13 13.07 11.12
CA THR A 84 -10.32 14.46 10.72
C THR A 84 -11.82 14.74 10.63
N GLN A 85 -12.29 15.88 11.14
CA GLN A 85 -13.72 16.25 11.13
C GLN A 85 -14.24 16.63 9.72
N GLU A 86 -13.36 16.83 8.77
CA GLU A 86 -13.70 17.25 7.41
C GLU A 86 -13.51 16.08 6.44
N TYR A 87 -14.57 15.75 5.70
CA TYR A 87 -14.52 14.75 4.66
C TYR A 87 -14.38 15.41 3.30
N MET A 88 -13.21 15.31 2.68
CA MET A 88 -13.00 15.72 1.31
C MET A 88 -13.77 14.83 0.33
N THR A 89 -14.38 15.44 -0.68
CA THR A 89 -14.88 14.71 -1.86
C THR A 89 -13.72 14.11 -2.65
N LEU A 90 -13.97 13.10 -3.49
CA LEU A 90 -12.92 12.53 -4.34
C LEU A 90 -12.30 13.59 -5.27
N ALA A 91 -13.10 14.53 -5.77
CA ALA A 91 -12.62 15.64 -6.58
C ALA A 91 -11.65 16.56 -5.81
N GLN A 92 -11.95 16.86 -4.55
CA GLN A 92 -11.07 17.66 -3.70
C GLN A 92 -9.76 16.90 -3.39
N ILE A 93 -9.83 15.61 -3.08
CA ILE A 93 -8.66 14.76 -2.87
C ILE A 93 -7.79 14.71 -4.13
N ALA A 94 -8.41 14.56 -5.31
CA ALA A 94 -7.69 14.54 -6.57
C ALA A 94 -6.96 15.87 -6.83
N ALA A 95 -7.63 17.00 -6.60
CA ALA A 95 -7.06 18.33 -6.77
C ALA A 95 -5.91 18.60 -5.78
N GLU A 96 -6.12 18.27 -4.50
CA GLU A 96 -5.11 18.42 -3.46
C GLU A 96 -3.89 17.54 -3.74
N SER A 97 -4.11 16.27 -4.10
CA SER A 97 -3.03 15.34 -4.46
C SER A 97 -2.23 15.83 -5.65
N PHE A 98 -2.91 16.40 -6.64
CA PHE A 98 -2.25 16.95 -7.82
C PHE A 98 -1.41 18.20 -7.48
N ALA A 99 -1.94 19.12 -6.67
CA ALA A 99 -1.22 20.30 -6.20
C ALA A 99 0.04 19.93 -5.41
N ILE A 100 -0.06 18.89 -4.57
CA ILE A 100 1.09 18.32 -3.83
C ILE A 100 2.19 17.83 -4.78
N LEU A 101 1.83 17.20 -5.90
CA LEU A 101 2.82 16.70 -6.87
C LEU A 101 3.40 17.79 -7.79
N GLU A 102 2.65 18.88 -8.02
CA GLU A 102 3.09 19.98 -8.89
C GLU A 102 4.06 20.96 -8.19
N ASP A 103 3.86 21.18 -6.90
CA ASP A 103 4.63 22.15 -6.13
C ASP A 103 5.22 21.50 -4.86
N ASP A 104 6.54 21.38 -4.85
CA ASP A 104 7.27 20.81 -3.72
C ASP A 104 7.16 21.66 -2.44
N ASN A 105 6.82 22.94 -2.56
CA ASN A 105 6.61 23.84 -1.42
C ASN A 105 5.15 23.91 -0.97
N TYR A 106 4.23 23.32 -1.73
CA TYR A 106 2.82 23.30 -1.33
C TYR A 106 2.62 22.35 -0.14
N ALA A 107 2.31 22.93 1.02
CA ALA A 107 2.20 22.19 2.25
C ALA A 107 0.97 21.23 2.30
N GLY A 108 -0.08 21.53 1.52
CA GLY A 108 -1.37 20.83 1.55
C GLY A 108 -2.31 21.40 2.63
N LYS A 109 -3.55 21.72 2.27
CA LYS A 109 -4.56 22.23 3.22
C LYS A 109 -5.13 21.11 4.09
N HIS A 110 -5.33 19.94 3.47
CA HIS A 110 -5.99 18.79 4.10
C HIS A 110 -5.04 17.57 4.19
N ILE A 111 -3.75 17.86 4.39
CA ILE A 111 -2.70 16.84 4.38
C ILE A 111 -2.94 15.74 5.43
N ALA A 112 -3.50 16.08 6.59
CA ALA A 112 -3.80 15.12 7.64
C ALA A 112 -4.81 14.05 7.17
N GLU A 113 -5.88 14.45 6.46
CA GLU A 113 -6.84 13.50 5.89
C GLU A 113 -6.20 12.63 4.80
N LEU A 114 -5.33 13.20 3.96
CA LEU A 114 -4.60 12.43 2.98
C LEU A 114 -3.68 11.38 3.63
N VAL A 115 -2.98 11.73 4.70
CA VAL A 115 -2.14 10.78 5.46
C VAL A 115 -2.99 9.69 6.09
N GLN A 116 -4.09 10.05 6.74
CA GLN A 116 -5.00 9.09 7.36
C GLN A 116 -5.52 8.05 6.35
N ARG A 117 -5.88 8.49 5.14
CA ARG A 117 -6.52 7.65 4.12
C ARG A 117 -5.54 7.06 3.10
N GLY A 118 -4.39 7.66 2.91
CA GLY A 118 -3.45 7.33 1.84
C GLY A 118 -2.02 7.05 2.26
N GLY A 119 -1.72 7.04 3.55
CA GLY A 119 -0.34 6.94 4.04
C GLY A 119 0.34 5.59 3.86
N SER A 120 -0.41 4.50 3.71
CA SER A 120 0.16 3.15 3.76
C SER A 120 0.00 2.28 2.48
N PRO A 121 -0.88 2.57 1.51
CA PRO A 121 -0.88 1.79 0.28
C PRO A 121 0.33 2.13 -0.59
N GLY A 122 1.25 1.21 -0.75
CA GLY A 122 2.53 1.38 -1.45
C GLY A 122 2.45 1.95 -2.88
N GLY A 123 3.58 2.52 -3.36
CA GLY A 123 3.76 3.03 -4.72
C GLY A 123 3.57 4.54 -4.89
N ALA A 124 4.10 5.08 -5.99
CA ALA A 124 4.31 6.52 -6.21
C ALA A 124 3.06 7.32 -6.61
N ARG A 125 2.02 6.68 -7.16
CA ARG A 125 0.80 7.39 -7.57
C ARG A 125 -0.09 7.70 -6.38
N PRO A 126 -0.75 8.88 -6.36
CA PRO A 126 -1.72 9.24 -5.33
C PRO A 126 -2.85 8.22 -5.23
N LYS A 127 -3.16 7.81 -4.02
CA LYS A 127 -4.23 6.84 -3.74
C LYS A 127 -4.69 6.97 -2.30
N ILE A 128 -5.92 6.52 -2.06
CA ILE A 128 -6.52 6.49 -0.73
C ILE A 128 -7.26 5.19 -0.49
N PHE A 129 -7.46 4.87 0.78
CA PHE A 129 -8.52 3.94 1.20
C PHE A 129 -9.82 4.70 1.42
N LEU A 130 -10.91 4.16 0.90
CA LEU A 130 -12.26 4.70 1.06
C LEU A 130 -13.19 3.60 1.54
N LYS A 131 -13.89 3.84 2.63
CA LYS A 131 -15.00 2.99 3.07
C LYS A 131 -16.32 3.50 2.45
N GLN A 132 -17.03 2.61 1.76
CA GLN A 132 -18.35 2.88 1.18
C GLN A 132 -19.31 1.76 1.59
N GLY A 133 -20.17 2.03 2.57
CA GLY A 133 -20.98 0.99 3.21
C GLY A 133 -20.11 -0.02 3.95
N GLU A 134 -20.28 -1.29 3.66
CA GLU A 134 -19.47 -2.39 4.22
C GLU A 134 -18.17 -2.63 3.43
N ASP A 135 -18.05 -2.06 2.24
CA ASP A 135 -16.91 -2.26 1.36
C ASP A 135 -15.80 -1.24 1.60
N GLU A 136 -14.57 -1.71 1.53
CA GLU A 136 -13.38 -0.86 1.52
C GLU A 136 -12.71 -0.91 0.15
N TRP A 137 -12.37 0.25 -0.37
CA TRP A 137 -11.80 0.45 -1.71
C TRP A 137 -10.44 1.11 -1.63
N LEU A 138 -9.55 0.72 -2.53
CA LEU A 138 -8.36 1.49 -2.87
C LEU A 138 -8.67 2.29 -4.13
N ILE A 139 -8.71 3.62 -4.01
CA ILE A 139 -8.96 4.53 -5.13
C ILE A 139 -7.66 5.17 -5.55
N LYS A 140 -7.38 5.16 -6.86
CA LYS A 140 -6.18 5.75 -7.45
C LYS A 140 -6.51 7.04 -8.18
N PHE A 141 -5.61 8.00 -8.03
CA PHE A 141 -5.65 9.29 -8.73
C PHE A 141 -4.48 9.39 -9.69
N ARG A 142 -4.58 10.30 -10.67
CA ARG A 142 -3.51 10.52 -11.63
C ARG A 142 -2.27 11.12 -10.97
N ALA A 143 -1.09 10.73 -11.44
CA ALA A 143 0.15 11.41 -11.16
C ALA A 143 0.37 12.58 -12.14
N LYS A 144 1.41 13.39 -11.91
CA LYS A 144 1.76 14.57 -12.70
C LYS A 144 1.80 14.31 -14.20
N ASN A 145 2.44 13.21 -14.61
CA ASN A 145 2.67 12.87 -16.02
C ASN A 145 1.58 11.95 -16.60
N ASP A 146 0.57 11.61 -15.82
CA ASP A 146 -0.50 10.73 -16.29
C ASP A 146 -1.53 11.50 -17.13
N LYS A 147 -2.10 10.83 -18.14
CA LYS A 147 -3.23 11.34 -18.89
C LYS A 147 -4.44 11.51 -17.97
N LYS A 148 -5.34 12.44 -18.31
CA LYS A 148 -6.61 12.60 -17.58
C LYS A 148 -7.50 11.34 -17.62
N SER A 149 -7.32 10.49 -18.64
CA SER A 149 -8.07 9.25 -18.85
C SER A 149 -7.50 8.04 -18.09
N ILE A 150 -6.40 8.19 -17.33
CA ILE A 150 -5.68 7.02 -16.76
C ILE A 150 -6.58 6.12 -15.91
N GLY A 151 -7.47 6.68 -15.10
CA GLY A 151 -8.40 5.88 -14.30
C GLY A 151 -9.39 5.07 -15.15
N ARG A 152 -9.89 5.64 -16.25
CA ARG A 152 -10.73 4.92 -17.22
C ARG A 152 -9.94 3.83 -17.94
N GLU A 153 -8.67 4.08 -18.26
CA GLU A 153 -7.78 3.10 -18.89
C GLU A 153 -7.52 1.93 -17.94
N GLU A 154 -7.16 2.18 -16.68
CA GLU A 154 -6.99 1.13 -15.67
C GLU A 154 -8.27 0.31 -15.49
N TYR A 155 -9.44 0.96 -15.45
CA TYR A 155 -10.71 0.27 -15.35
C TYR A 155 -10.96 -0.64 -16.58
N ARG A 156 -10.72 -0.16 -17.81
CA ARG A 156 -10.87 -0.96 -19.02
C ARG A 156 -9.93 -2.18 -19.01
N TYR A 157 -8.68 -1.99 -18.61
CA TYR A 157 -7.73 -3.11 -18.48
C TYR A 157 -8.19 -4.12 -17.43
N SER A 158 -8.76 -3.67 -16.31
CA SER A 158 -9.30 -4.58 -15.31
C SER A 158 -10.47 -5.43 -15.84
N GLN A 159 -11.33 -4.82 -16.66
CA GLN A 159 -12.44 -5.55 -17.30
C GLN A 159 -11.91 -6.55 -18.35
N LEU A 160 -10.91 -6.16 -19.15
CA LEU A 160 -10.26 -7.05 -20.11
C LEU A 160 -9.58 -8.22 -19.41
N ALA A 161 -8.86 -7.98 -18.32
CA ALA A 161 -8.24 -9.03 -17.52
C ALA A 161 -9.28 -10.06 -17.04
N LYS A 162 -10.42 -9.59 -16.53
CA LYS A 162 -11.53 -10.46 -16.13
C LYS A 162 -12.09 -11.28 -17.30
N GLN A 163 -12.26 -10.66 -18.47
CA GLN A 163 -12.70 -11.36 -19.69
C GLN A 163 -11.70 -12.43 -20.14
N CYS A 164 -10.42 -12.19 -19.92
CA CYS A 164 -9.36 -13.20 -20.16
C CYS A 164 -9.32 -14.26 -19.06
N GLY A 165 -10.24 -14.24 -18.09
CA GLY A 165 -10.32 -15.21 -16.98
C GLY A 165 -9.22 -15.03 -15.94
N ILE A 166 -8.62 -13.83 -15.82
CA ILE A 166 -7.74 -13.48 -14.72
C ILE A 166 -8.62 -13.14 -13.52
N GLU A 167 -8.39 -13.83 -12.40
CA GLU A 167 -9.09 -13.56 -11.15
C GLU A 167 -8.63 -12.22 -10.57
N MET A 168 -9.56 -11.29 -10.43
CA MET A 168 -9.29 -9.97 -9.89
C MET A 168 -10.35 -9.58 -8.86
N PRO A 169 -9.99 -8.81 -7.84
CA PRO A 169 -10.98 -8.17 -6.98
C PRO A 169 -11.99 -7.34 -7.78
N GLU A 170 -13.11 -7.01 -7.16
CA GLU A 170 -14.08 -6.11 -7.76
C GLU A 170 -13.45 -4.76 -8.09
N THR A 171 -13.76 -4.23 -9.27
CA THR A 171 -13.26 -2.92 -9.73
C THR A 171 -14.42 -2.02 -10.12
N LYS A 172 -14.28 -0.72 -9.86
CA LYS A 172 -15.30 0.29 -10.11
C LYS A 172 -14.66 1.57 -10.64
N LEU A 173 -15.33 2.27 -11.51
CA LEU A 173 -14.97 3.62 -11.92
C LEU A 173 -15.79 4.62 -11.10
N PHE A 174 -15.14 5.31 -10.19
CA PHE A 174 -15.75 6.32 -9.33
C PHE A 174 -15.87 7.64 -10.10
N GLU A 175 -17.06 8.25 -10.05
CA GLU A 175 -17.38 9.53 -10.71
C GLU A 175 -16.88 9.59 -12.17
N ASP A 176 -16.93 8.45 -12.88
CA ASP A 176 -16.45 8.29 -14.26
C ASP A 176 -14.98 8.68 -14.50
N GLN A 177 -14.16 8.80 -13.47
CA GLN A 177 -12.78 9.28 -13.56
C GLN A 177 -11.77 8.42 -12.81
N TRP A 178 -12.09 7.99 -11.60
CA TRP A 178 -11.09 7.37 -10.72
C TRP A 178 -11.27 5.87 -10.63
N PHE A 179 -10.19 5.15 -10.90
CA PHE A 179 -10.17 3.71 -10.76
C PHE A 179 -10.16 3.31 -9.29
N GLY A 180 -11.09 2.46 -8.92
CA GLY A 180 -11.13 1.84 -7.61
C GLY A 180 -11.09 0.32 -7.69
N VAL A 181 -10.37 -0.28 -6.79
CA VAL A 181 -10.34 -1.73 -6.58
C VAL A 181 -10.74 -2.04 -5.15
N LYS A 182 -11.66 -3.00 -4.98
CA LYS A 182 -12.10 -3.46 -3.66
C LYS A 182 -10.94 -4.13 -2.94
N ARG A 183 -10.77 -3.79 -1.68
CA ARG A 183 -9.68 -4.33 -0.87
C ARG A 183 -9.91 -5.81 -0.61
N PHE A 184 -9.02 -6.64 -1.13
CA PHE A 184 -9.03 -8.09 -0.89
C PHE A 184 -8.56 -8.47 0.51
N ASP A 185 -7.87 -7.55 1.17
CA ASP A 185 -7.36 -7.74 2.54
C ASP A 185 -8.38 -7.35 3.63
N ARG A 186 -9.61 -7.09 3.22
CA ARG A 186 -10.77 -6.82 4.10
C ARG A 186 -11.92 -7.73 3.69
N VAL A 187 -12.24 -8.70 4.52
CA VAL A 187 -13.28 -9.70 4.24
C VAL A 187 -14.13 -9.90 5.49
N ASP A 188 -15.43 -9.66 5.40
CA ASP A 188 -16.40 -9.85 6.49
C ASP A 188 -15.95 -9.21 7.81
N GLY A 189 -15.49 -7.97 7.76
CA GLY A 189 -14.98 -7.22 8.91
C GLY A 189 -13.63 -7.70 9.46
N ARG A 190 -13.02 -8.71 8.85
CA ARG A 190 -11.71 -9.24 9.22
C ARG A 190 -10.61 -8.70 8.33
N ARG A 191 -9.41 -8.63 8.86
CA ARG A 191 -8.19 -8.28 8.13
C ARG A 191 -7.44 -9.55 7.72
N LEU A 192 -7.08 -9.64 6.46
CA LEU A 192 -6.19 -10.69 5.97
C LEU A 192 -4.75 -10.19 5.97
N HIS A 193 -3.84 -11.04 6.40
CA HIS A 193 -2.42 -10.73 6.34
C HIS A 193 -1.94 -10.61 4.89
N VAL A 194 -1.18 -9.58 4.61
CA VAL A 194 -0.59 -9.31 3.29
C VAL A 194 0.90 -9.04 3.46
N VAL A 195 1.68 -9.69 2.63
CA VAL A 195 3.12 -9.42 2.51
C VAL A 195 3.50 -9.46 1.03
N SER A 196 4.33 -8.53 0.59
CA SER A 196 4.80 -8.51 -0.80
C SER A 196 5.85 -9.60 -1.05
N ALA A 197 6.09 -9.93 -2.32
CA ALA A 197 7.19 -10.82 -2.68
C ALA A 197 8.54 -10.23 -2.24
N SER A 198 8.70 -8.92 -2.33
CA SER A 198 9.86 -8.18 -1.80
C SER A 198 10.03 -8.40 -0.31
N GLY A 199 8.96 -8.22 0.47
CA GLY A 199 8.99 -8.44 1.93
C GLY A 199 9.24 -9.89 2.34
N LEU A 200 8.73 -10.86 1.55
CA LEU A 200 8.95 -12.29 1.79
C LEU A 200 10.37 -12.74 1.51
N LEU A 201 11.00 -12.19 0.45
CA LEU A 201 12.32 -12.60 -0.03
C LEU A 201 13.43 -11.69 0.49
N GLN A 202 13.12 -10.71 1.31
CA GLN A 202 14.06 -9.66 1.75
C GLN A 202 14.78 -9.01 0.55
N ALA A 203 14.02 -8.71 -0.50
CA ALA A 203 14.53 -8.18 -1.76
C ALA A 203 14.20 -6.69 -1.91
N ASP A 204 15.14 -5.91 -2.45
CA ASP A 204 14.93 -4.49 -2.70
C ASP A 204 13.91 -4.26 -3.82
N TYR A 205 12.78 -3.64 -3.51
CA TYR A 205 11.74 -3.34 -4.51
C TYR A 205 12.11 -2.18 -5.43
N GLN A 206 13.14 -1.39 -5.11
CA GLN A 206 13.62 -0.29 -5.93
C GLN A 206 14.55 -0.78 -7.06
N ILE A 207 15.04 -1.99 -6.95
CA ILE A 207 15.94 -2.62 -7.93
C ILE A 207 15.22 -3.85 -8.51
N PRO A 208 15.19 -4.04 -9.84
CA PRO A 208 14.64 -5.25 -10.45
C PRO A 208 15.45 -6.49 -10.04
N SER A 209 15.08 -7.11 -8.92
CA SER A 209 15.78 -8.25 -8.32
C SER A 209 14.94 -9.51 -8.21
N ILE A 210 13.64 -9.42 -8.50
CA ILE A 210 12.69 -10.53 -8.47
C ILE A 210 12.17 -10.75 -9.88
N ASP A 211 12.24 -11.99 -10.36
CA ASP A 211 11.67 -12.44 -11.62
C ASP A 211 10.56 -13.48 -11.41
N TYR A 212 9.99 -13.99 -12.49
CA TYR A 212 8.94 -15.01 -12.42
C TYR A 212 9.40 -16.32 -11.78
N PHE A 213 10.68 -16.69 -11.91
CA PHE A 213 11.20 -17.89 -11.26
C PHE A 213 11.13 -17.76 -9.73
N HIS A 214 11.47 -16.60 -9.20
CA HIS A 214 11.32 -16.30 -7.75
C HIS A 214 9.84 -16.35 -7.33
N LEU A 215 8.94 -15.72 -8.11
CA LEU A 215 7.50 -15.74 -7.82
C LEU A 215 6.92 -17.16 -7.83
N PHE A 216 7.26 -17.99 -8.81
CA PHE A 216 6.83 -19.39 -8.83
C PHE A 216 7.40 -20.18 -7.66
N SER A 217 8.68 -19.97 -7.34
CA SER A 217 9.34 -20.68 -6.23
C SER A 217 8.71 -20.38 -4.88
N ILE A 218 8.43 -19.11 -4.58
CA ILE A 218 7.74 -18.76 -3.32
C ILE A 218 6.30 -19.29 -3.29
N SER A 219 5.59 -19.21 -4.41
CA SER A 219 4.21 -19.69 -4.50
C SER A 219 4.12 -21.18 -4.31
N ALA A 220 5.02 -21.96 -4.92
CA ALA A 220 5.11 -23.41 -4.75
C ALA A 220 5.44 -23.80 -3.29
N ARG A 221 6.25 -22.98 -2.59
CA ARG A 221 6.56 -23.22 -1.16
C ARG A 221 5.44 -22.85 -0.21
N LEU A 222 4.59 -21.89 -0.56
CA LEU A 222 3.51 -21.38 0.29
C LEU A 222 2.18 -22.10 0.04
N SER A 223 1.93 -22.47 -1.22
CA SER A 223 0.66 -23.01 -1.67
C SER A 223 0.85 -24.46 -2.05
N HIS A 224 0.98 -25.40 -1.96
CA HIS A 224 1.06 -26.78 -2.51
C HIS A 224 0.00 -27.06 -3.61
N SER A 225 -0.54 -25.99 -4.26
CA SER A 225 -1.59 -26.08 -5.27
C SER A 225 -1.07 -25.70 -6.65
N MET A 226 -1.20 -26.63 -7.60
CA MET A 226 -0.91 -26.34 -9.01
C MET A 226 -1.86 -25.29 -9.60
N GLU A 227 -3.10 -25.22 -9.11
CA GLU A 227 -4.07 -24.21 -9.53
C GLU A 227 -3.58 -22.79 -9.20
N GLU A 228 -3.06 -22.58 -7.98
CA GLU A 228 -2.48 -21.28 -7.58
C GLU A 228 -1.26 -20.91 -8.41
N LEU A 229 -0.41 -21.86 -8.76
CA LEU A 229 0.72 -21.62 -9.66
C LEU A 229 0.25 -21.22 -11.06
N TRP A 230 -0.81 -21.83 -11.58
CA TRP A 230 -1.42 -21.45 -12.85
C TRP A 230 -2.00 -20.04 -12.83
N LYS A 231 -2.61 -19.61 -11.72
CA LYS A 231 -3.11 -18.24 -11.57
C LYS A 231 -1.96 -17.23 -11.70
N ILE A 232 -0.82 -17.50 -11.09
CA ILE A 232 0.37 -16.62 -11.18
C ILE A 232 0.97 -16.64 -12.60
N TYR A 233 0.99 -17.80 -13.25
CA TYR A 233 1.50 -17.89 -14.64
C TYR A 233 0.70 -17.04 -15.63
N ARG A 234 -0.57 -16.78 -15.35
CA ARG A 234 -1.47 -16.00 -16.21
C ARG A 234 -1.42 -14.49 -15.96
N LEU A 235 -0.76 -14.03 -14.91
CA LEU A 235 -0.57 -12.61 -14.60
C LEU A 235 0.53 -11.99 -15.48
#